data_944fa76b300bd4e6faecf632733befdc
#
_entry.id   944fa76b300bd4e6faecf632733befdc
#
_cell.length_a   1.000
_cell.length_b   1.000
_cell.length_c   1.000
_cell.angle_alpha   90.00
_cell.angle_beta   90.00
_cell.angle_gamma   90.00
#
_symmetry.space_group_name_H-M   'P 1'
#
loop_
_entity.id
_entity.type
_entity.pdbx_description
1 polymer ?
#
loop_
_entity_poly.entity_id
_entity_poly.type
_entity_poly.pdbx_seq_one_letter_code
_entity_poly.pdbx_strand_id
1 'polypeptide(L)'
;MKMNMDQWTKELLEAPVKKALPVLSFPSIQLMGITVKELINDSDLQAKGMKAVADRTPNSGGAVSLMDLSVEAECFGAPIRVADDEVPTVVGPVLDTEIDEDERMEVAEALEVPEIGAGRTQIYIDAIEKAMDLITDRPVFAGVIGPFSLAGRLMDVTSSLIYCYDEPDMAHVVLEKSTEFIIKYIKAYKAIGANGVVIAEPLAGLLSPSLAVEFSGDYCKRIAEEVKDENFAVIYHNCGNTANVTLDSILSANANAYHFGNAVDMEEIMSKVPSDVICMGNIDPAGQFRNGTPESVREATLSVMEKCCKYPNFVISSGCDIPPMSSWDNIDAFFNAVDEFYAK
;
A
#
# COMPACT_ATOMS: atom_id res chain seq x y z
N MET A 1 4.77 15.67 14.42
CA MET A 1 3.73 16.72 14.57
C MET A 1 2.39 16.13 14.14
N LYS A 2 1.34 16.27 14.93
CA LYS A 2 0.00 15.89 14.47
C LYS A 2 -0.41 16.83 13.34
N MET A 3 -0.55 16.28 12.13
CA MET A 3 -1.10 17.00 10.98
C MET A 3 -2.61 16.76 10.92
N ASN A 4 -3.38 17.78 10.53
CA ASN A 4 -4.78 17.59 10.21
C ASN A 4 -4.88 17.02 8.80
N MET A 5 -5.35 15.78 8.66
CA MET A 5 -5.38 15.06 7.39
C MET A 5 -6.56 15.46 6.50
N ASP A 6 -7.64 15.98 7.08
CA ASP A 6 -8.72 16.59 6.29
C ASP A 6 -8.21 17.86 5.60
N GLN A 7 -7.43 18.67 6.32
CA GLN A 7 -6.80 19.86 5.75
C GLN A 7 -5.76 19.47 4.67
N TRP A 8 -4.94 18.43 4.90
CA TRP A 8 -3.98 17.92 3.92
C TRP A 8 -4.68 17.44 2.64
N THR A 9 -5.79 16.68 2.77
CA THR A 9 -6.61 16.24 1.63
C THR A 9 -7.15 17.41 0.83
N LYS A 10 -7.66 18.44 1.52
CA LYS A 10 -8.17 19.65 0.90
C LYS A 10 -7.06 20.43 0.17
N GLU A 11 -5.89 20.57 0.80
CA GLU A 11 -4.73 21.21 0.18
C GLU A 11 -4.26 20.49 -1.08
N LEU A 12 -4.28 19.15 -1.09
CA LEU A 12 -3.97 18.36 -2.28
C LEU A 12 -4.97 18.63 -3.42
N LEU A 13 -6.25 18.74 -3.11
CA LEU A 13 -7.29 19.02 -4.13
C LEU A 13 -7.14 20.43 -4.70
N GLU A 14 -6.86 21.42 -3.86
CA GLU A 14 -6.82 22.85 -4.22
C GLU A 14 -5.47 23.29 -4.81
N ALA A 15 -4.38 22.54 -4.57
CA ALA A 15 -3.05 22.93 -5.02
C ALA A 15 -2.94 22.97 -6.56
N PRO A 16 -2.52 24.08 -7.17
CA PRO A 16 -2.28 24.16 -8.60
C PRO A 16 -1.01 23.39 -9.02
N VAL A 17 -0.05 23.25 -8.12
CA VAL A 17 1.17 22.45 -8.28
C VAL A 17 1.15 21.38 -7.21
N LYS A 18 1.15 20.13 -7.62
CA LYS A 18 1.10 19.00 -6.71
C LYS A 18 2.45 18.31 -6.58
N LYS A 19 2.84 18.02 -5.36
CA LYS A 19 3.99 17.16 -5.09
C LYS A 19 3.65 15.72 -5.44
N ALA A 20 4.59 15.00 -6.04
CA ALA A 20 4.46 13.56 -6.25
C ALA A 20 4.38 12.82 -4.91
N LEU A 21 3.65 11.71 -4.88
CA LEU A 21 3.58 10.86 -3.68
C LEU A 21 3.81 9.39 -4.06
N PRO A 22 5.04 8.98 -4.44
CA PRO A 22 5.34 7.58 -4.74
C PRO A 22 5.40 6.74 -3.47
N VAL A 23 5.11 5.45 -3.60
CA VAL A 23 5.40 4.44 -2.57
C VAL A 23 6.90 4.13 -2.67
N LEU A 24 7.69 4.76 -1.82
CA LEU A 24 9.14 4.79 -1.93
C LEU A 24 9.80 4.70 -0.56
N SER A 25 10.31 3.52 -0.22
CA SER A 25 11.07 3.31 1.02
C SER A 25 12.20 2.27 0.84
N PHE A 26 11.94 1.12 0.23
CA PHE A 26 12.95 0.07 0.05
C PHE A 26 14.25 0.50 -0.63
N PRO A 27 14.28 1.39 -1.64
CA PRO A 27 15.54 1.87 -2.23
C PRO A 27 16.48 2.59 -1.26
N SER A 28 16.03 2.91 -0.02
CA SER A 28 16.88 3.41 1.06
C SER A 28 18.07 2.53 1.37
N ILE A 29 17.97 1.20 1.13
CA ILE A 29 19.08 0.27 1.34
C ILE A 29 20.34 0.70 0.58
N GLN A 30 20.17 1.23 -0.63
CA GLN A 30 21.28 1.71 -1.46
C GLN A 30 21.92 3.00 -0.88
N LEU A 31 21.12 3.89 -0.29
CA LEU A 31 21.60 5.12 0.36
C LEU A 31 22.36 4.82 1.64
N MET A 32 22.00 3.73 2.32
CA MET A 32 22.56 3.36 3.61
C MET A 32 23.64 2.27 3.50
N GLY A 33 23.76 1.60 2.36
CA GLY A 33 24.71 0.49 2.15
C GLY A 33 24.38 -0.75 2.99
N ILE A 34 23.08 -1.05 3.16
CA ILE A 34 22.55 -2.18 3.92
C ILE A 34 21.72 -3.10 3.04
N THR A 35 21.33 -4.25 3.56
CA THR A 35 20.44 -5.22 2.88
C THR A 35 18.98 -5.02 3.28
N VAL A 36 18.06 -5.56 2.47
CA VAL A 36 16.63 -5.65 2.83
C VAL A 36 16.45 -6.42 4.15
N LYS A 37 17.20 -7.52 4.30
CA LYS A 37 17.15 -8.35 5.52
C LYS A 37 17.53 -7.56 6.78
N GLU A 38 18.54 -6.70 6.72
CA GLU A 38 18.90 -5.82 7.83
C GLU A 38 17.80 -4.78 8.07
N LEU A 39 17.32 -4.14 7.00
CA LEU A 39 16.30 -3.10 7.06
C LEU A 39 15.01 -3.57 7.74
N ILE A 40 14.47 -4.72 7.35
CA ILE A 40 13.17 -5.22 7.83
C ILE A 40 13.20 -5.72 9.29
N ASN A 41 14.38 -5.95 9.85
CA ASN A 41 14.56 -6.48 11.20
C ASN A 41 15.05 -5.42 12.23
N ASP A 42 15.14 -4.16 11.84
CA ASP A 42 15.63 -3.09 12.69
C ASP A 42 14.84 -1.81 12.50
N SER A 43 14.13 -1.37 13.56
CA SER A 43 13.29 -0.17 13.53
C SER A 43 14.09 1.12 13.37
N ASP A 44 15.34 1.20 13.87
CA ASP A 44 16.21 2.35 13.69
C ASP A 44 16.68 2.47 12.24
N LEU A 45 17.00 1.34 11.60
CA LEU A 45 17.37 1.31 10.20
C LEU A 45 16.18 1.69 9.30
N GLN A 46 14.98 1.20 9.59
CA GLN A 46 13.78 1.59 8.84
C GLN A 46 13.53 3.11 8.96
N ALA A 47 13.55 3.67 10.17
CA ALA A 47 13.32 5.09 10.37
C ALA A 47 14.39 5.96 9.69
N LYS A 48 15.66 5.58 9.79
CA LYS A 48 16.78 6.24 9.11
C LYS A 48 16.66 6.12 7.58
N GLY A 49 16.23 4.96 7.08
CA GLY A 49 15.98 4.73 5.67
C GLY A 49 14.88 5.66 5.13
N MET A 50 13.75 5.74 5.82
CA MET A 50 12.68 6.69 5.48
C MET A 50 13.18 8.14 5.49
N LYS A 51 13.99 8.50 6.50
CA LYS A 51 14.61 9.85 6.56
C LYS A 51 15.56 10.11 5.40
N ALA A 52 16.42 9.15 5.06
CA ALA A 52 17.35 9.28 3.93
C ALA A 52 16.61 9.48 2.60
N VAL A 53 15.51 8.76 2.39
CA VAL A 53 14.63 8.96 1.24
C VAL A 53 13.99 10.36 1.29
N ALA A 54 13.44 10.77 2.42
CA ALA A 54 12.78 12.08 2.57
C ALA A 54 13.75 13.23 2.30
N ASP A 55 15.00 13.13 2.76
CA ASP A 55 16.04 14.13 2.51
C ASP A 55 16.43 14.21 1.02
N ARG A 56 16.49 13.07 0.34
CA ARG A 56 16.81 13.03 -1.08
C ARG A 56 15.66 13.51 -1.97
N THR A 57 14.42 13.39 -1.49
CA THR A 57 13.22 13.74 -2.25
C THR A 57 12.43 14.88 -1.58
N PRO A 58 12.97 16.10 -1.50
CA PRO A 58 12.33 17.22 -0.79
C PRO A 58 10.97 17.61 -1.39
N ASN A 59 10.74 17.28 -2.66
CA ASN A 59 9.51 17.54 -3.39
C ASN A 59 8.47 16.41 -3.27
N SER A 60 8.69 15.38 -2.42
CA SER A 60 7.66 14.38 -2.13
C SER A 60 6.57 14.93 -1.22
N GLY A 61 5.31 14.60 -1.54
CA GLY A 61 4.11 15.00 -0.80
C GLY A 61 3.87 14.24 0.51
N GLY A 62 4.60 13.13 0.73
CA GLY A 62 4.51 12.30 1.92
C GLY A 62 5.68 11.34 2.00
N ALA A 63 5.84 10.68 3.14
CA ALA A 63 6.76 9.57 3.34
C ALA A 63 5.93 8.31 3.63
N VAL A 64 6.17 7.24 2.89
CA VAL A 64 5.50 5.95 3.06
C VAL A 64 6.51 4.95 3.59
N SER A 65 6.12 4.10 4.56
CA SER A 65 6.99 3.04 5.08
C SER A 65 7.20 1.92 4.07
N LEU A 66 7.93 0.90 4.46
CA LEU A 66 8.07 -0.33 3.69
C LEU A 66 6.68 -0.96 3.45
N MET A 67 6.36 -1.29 2.19
CA MET A 67 5.18 -2.07 1.84
C MET A 67 5.51 -3.57 1.87
N ASP A 68 5.94 -4.03 3.03
CA ASP A 68 6.23 -5.44 3.29
C ASP A 68 4.95 -6.19 3.67
N LEU A 69 4.23 -6.66 2.67
CA LEU A 69 2.95 -7.34 2.83
C LEU A 69 3.10 -8.78 3.42
N SER A 70 4.27 -9.15 3.89
CA SER A 70 4.49 -10.43 4.58
C SER A 70 4.38 -10.32 6.11
N VAL A 71 4.45 -9.11 6.66
CA VAL A 71 4.50 -8.87 8.11
C VAL A 71 3.25 -9.43 8.82
N GLU A 72 2.08 -9.14 8.28
CA GLU A 72 0.82 -9.56 8.88
C GLU A 72 0.64 -11.08 8.74
N ALA A 73 0.92 -11.65 7.57
CA ALA A 73 0.82 -13.09 7.37
C ALA A 73 1.82 -13.87 8.24
N GLU A 74 3.04 -13.35 8.45
CA GLU A 74 4.03 -13.92 9.37
C GLU A 74 3.50 -14.00 10.79
N CYS A 75 2.74 -13.00 11.25
CA CYS A 75 2.12 -13.02 12.58
C CYS A 75 1.14 -14.18 12.76
N PHE A 76 0.43 -14.56 11.72
CA PHE A 76 -0.44 -15.73 11.70
C PHE A 76 0.33 -17.05 11.54
N GLY A 77 1.65 -16.99 11.37
CA GLY A 77 2.51 -18.18 11.22
C GLY A 77 2.85 -18.54 9.77
N ALA A 78 2.53 -17.71 8.79
CA ALA A 78 2.88 -17.97 7.40
C ALA A 78 4.41 -18.01 7.21
N PRO A 79 4.94 -19.00 6.47
CA PRO A 79 6.35 -19.06 6.16
C PRO A 79 6.72 -17.95 5.16
N ILE A 80 7.80 -17.21 5.45
CA ILE A 80 8.31 -16.16 4.60
C ILE A 80 9.70 -16.45 4.05
N ARG A 81 9.95 -16.00 2.82
CA ARG A 81 11.28 -15.95 2.22
C ARG A 81 11.80 -14.52 2.34
N VAL A 82 13.01 -14.39 2.88
CA VAL A 82 13.73 -13.11 2.99
C VAL A 82 15.01 -13.19 2.15
N ALA A 83 15.26 -12.20 1.33
CA ALA A 83 16.48 -12.01 0.55
C ALA A 83 17.17 -10.69 0.93
N ASP A 84 18.39 -10.48 0.45
CA ASP A 84 19.17 -9.29 0.75
C ASP A 84 18.75 -8.09 -0.12
N ASP A 85 18.14 -8.33 -1.29
CA ASP A 85 17.86 -7.35 -2.34
C ASP A 85 16.44 -7.43 -2.92
N GLU A 86 15.57 -8.25 -2.33
CA GLU A 86 14.17 -8.39 -2.71
C GLU A 86 13.24 -8.14 -1.52
N VAL A 87 12.01 -7.68 -1.80
CA VAL A 87 10.94 -7.56 -0.81
C VAL A 87 10.58 -8.95 -0.27
N PRO A 88 10.36 -9.11 1.06
CA PRO A 88 9.94 -10.37 1.64
C PRO A 88 8.67 -10.93 1.00
N THR A 89 8.58 -12.25 0.90
CA THR A 89 7.47 -12.93 0.23
C THR A 89 6.97 -14.09 1.07
N VAL A 90 5.65 -14.21 1.22
CA VAL A 90 4.99 -15.39 1.78
C VAL A 90 5.15 -16.55 0.80
N VAL A 91 5.61 -17.70 1.28
CA VAL A 91 5.93 -18.87 0.44
C VAL A 91 5.04 -20.08 0.70
N GLY A 92 4.04 -19.94 1.56
CA GLY A 92 3.05 -20.98 1.82
C GLY A 92 1.90 -20.47 2.67
N PRO A 93 0.74 -21.13 2.62
CA PRO A 93 -0.41 -20.80 3.45
C PRO A 93 -0.21 -21.18 4.92
N VAL A 94 -1.10 -20.68 5.77
CA VAL A 94 -1.23 -21.07 7.18
C VAL A 94 -2.26 -22.18 7.34
N LEU A 95 -3.37 -22.06 6.61
CA LEU A 95 -4.43 -23.03 6.61
C LEU A 95 -4.09 -24.17 5.64
N ASP A 96 -4.24 -25.40 6.09
CA ASP A 96 -4.10 -26.56 5.20
C ASP A 96 -5.30 -26.59 4.24
N THR A 97 -5.04 -26.47 2.96
CA THR A 97 -6.06 -26.46 1.90
C THR A 97 -6.28 -27.84 1.30
N GLU A 98 -5.48 -28.85 1.71
CA GLU A 98 -5.58 -30.25 1.22
C GLU A 98 -6.52 -31.11 2.11
N ILE A 99 -7.07 -30.56 3.21
CA ILE A 99 -8.03 -31.24 4.08
C ILE A 99 -9.43 -31.26 3.47
N ASP A 100 -10.28 -32.16 3.98
CA ASP A 100 -11.65 -32.29 3.52
C ASP A 100 -12.50 -31.03 3.83
N GLU A 101 -13.51 -30.76 2.99
CA GLU A 101 -14.39 -29.58 3.10
C GLU A 101 -15.00 -29.43 4.51
N ASP A 102 -15.49 -30.53 5.09
CA ASP A 102 -16.09 -30.52 6.43
C ASP A 102 -15.10 -30.08 7.54
N GLU A 103 -13.79 -30.26 7.34
CA GLU A 103 -12.75 -29.89 8.31
C GLU A 103 -12.25 -28.44 8.11
N ARG A 104 -12.37 -27.86 6.92
CA ARG A 104 -11.85 -26.52 6.61
C ARG A 104 -12.50 -25.43 7.44
N MET A 105 -13.81 -25.52 7.66
CA MET A 105 -14.52 -24.56 8.51
C MET A 105 -14.00 -24.60 9.95
N GLU A 106 -13.79 -25.82 10.52
CA GLU A 106 -13.28 -25.97 11.88
C GLU A 106 -11.87 -25.38 12.01
N VAL A 107 -11.00 -25.58 11.00
CA VAL A 107 -9.65 -25.01 10.96
C VAL A 107 -9.69 -23.49 10.82
N ALA A 108 -10.59 -22.94 9.99
CA ALA A 108 -10.78 -21.50 9.86
C ALA A 108 -11.29 -20.87 11.16
N GLU A 109 -12.23 -21.51 11.84
CA GLU A 109 -12.74 -21.06 13.15
C GLU A 109 -11.67 -21.13 14.25
N ALA A 110 -10.80 -22.13 14.20
CA ALA A 110 -9.70 -22.30 15.14
C ALA A 110 -8.53 -21.33 14.92
N LEU A 111 -8.44 -20.64 13.77
CA LEU A 111 -7.41 -19.65 13.51
C LEU A 111 -7.44 -18.53 14.55
N GLU A 112 -6.41 -18.39 15.34
CA GLU A 112 -6.28 -17.33 16.33
C GLU A 112 -5.85 -16.00 15.69
N VAL A 113 -6.46 -14.89 16.10
CA VAL A 113 -6.01 -13.55 15.71
C VAL A 113 -4.80 -13.17 16.56
N PRO A 114 -3.60 -12.96 15.98
CA PRO A 114 -2.41 -12.67 16.75
C PRO A 114 -2.52 -11.34 17.51
N GLU A 115 -1.79 -11.25 18.63
CA GLU A 115 -1.64 -9.98 19.32
C GLU A 115 -0.64 -9.07 18.58
N ILE A 116 -0.86 -7.76 18.63
CA ILE A 116 0.08 -6.78 18.09
C ILE A 116 1.38 -6.82 18.91
N GLY A 117 2.49 -6.86 18.21
CA GLY A 117 3.83 -7.14 18.77
C GLY A 117 4.35 -8.52 18.40
N ALA A 118 3.47 -9.43 17.91
CA ALA A 118 3.90 -10.69 17.34
C ALA A 118 4.68 -10.48 16.02
N GLY A 119 5.53 -11.43 15.67
CA GLY A 119 6.37 -11.34 14.48
C GLY A 119 7.16 -10.04 14.44
N ARG A 120 7.17 -9.39 13.26
CA ARG A 120 7.87 -8.12 13.06
C ARG A 120 6.98 -6.87 13.29
N THR A 121 5.72 -7.01 13.69
CA THR A 121 4.80 -5.86 13.80
C THR A 121 5.33 -4.78 14.74
N GLN A 122 5.92 -5.13 15.88
CA GLN A 122 6.48 -4.14 16.80
C GLN A 122 7.64 -3.36 16.19
N ILE A 123 8.49 -4.01 15.39
CA ILE A 123 9.60 -3.35 14.67
C ILE A 123 9.07 -2.26 13.75
N TYR A 124 7.97 -2.53 13.03
CA TYR A 124 7.37 -1.59 12.08
C TYR A 124 6.65 -0.44 12.81
N ILE A 125 5.99 -0.70 13.95
CA ILE A 125 5.38 0.34 14.78
C ILE A 125 6.46 1.29 15.30
N ASP A 126 7.53 0.73 15.91
CA ASP A 126 8.64 1.52 16.45
C ASP A 126 9.37 2.32 15.35
N ALA A 127 9.46 1.74 14.14
CA ALA A 127 10.06 2.42 13.00
C ALA A 127 9.27 3.67 12.58
N ILE A 128 7.94 3.57 12.51
CA ILE A 128 7.08 4.72 12.19
C ILE A 128 7.15 5.78 13.29
N GLU A 129 7.11 5.39 14.57
CA GLU A 129 7.24 6.33 15.68
C GLU A 129 8.54 7.15 15.55
N LYS A 130 9.68 6.46 15.36
CA LYS A 130 10.99 7.10 15.17
C LYS A 130 11.05 7.93 13.88
N ALA A 131 10.44 7.45 12.78
CA ALA A 131 10.43 8.19 11.52
C ALA A 131 9.66 9.50 11.64
N MET A 132 8.58 9.56 12.41
CA MET A 132 7.83 10.79 12.67
C MET A 132 8.62 11.85 13.44
N ASP A 133 9.55 11.42 14.31
CA ASP A 133 10.47 12.34 14.98
C ASP A 133 11.52 12.92 14.01
N LEU A 134 11.90 12.15 13.00
CA LEU A 134 12.91 12.52 12.00
C LEU A 134 12.33 13.30 10.82
N ILE A 135 11.08 13.02 10.41
CA ILE A 135 10.41 13.59 9.24
C ILE A 135 9.27 14.48 9.73
N THR A 136 9.51 15.79 9.76
CA THR A 136 8.57 16.77 10.35
C THR A 136 7.94 17.72 9.33
N ASP A 137 8.31 17.61 8.05
CA ASP A 137 7.94 18.52 6.95
C ASP A 137 6.81 17.99 6.07
N ARG A 138 6.43 16.73 6.23
CA ARG A 138 5.41 16.04 5.44
C ARG A 138 4.74 14.92 6.24
N PRO A 139 3.53 14.44 5.84
CA PRO A 139 2.90 13.32 6.50
C PRO A 139 3.70 12.01 6.33
N VAL A 140 3.63 11.17 7.37
CA VAL A 140 4.24 9.83 7.42
C VAL A 140 3.13 8.80 7.44
N PHE A 141 3.13 7.90 6.46
CA PHE A 141 2.15 6.83 6.29
C PHE A 141 2.79 5.47 6.56
N ALA A 142 2.12 4.64 7.34
CA ALA A 142 2.48 3.22 7.47
C ALA A 142 1.92 2.42 6.29
N GLY A 143 2.53 1.29 5.95
CA GLY A 143 2.01 0.33 4.99
C GLY A 143 1.38 -0.84 5.71
N VAL A 144 0.23 -1.31 5.22
CA VAL A 144 -0.44 -2.52 5.70
C VAL A 144 -1.04 -3.29 4.52
N ILE A 145 -1.18 -4.61 4.67
CA ILE A 145 -1.89 -5.43 3.70
C ILE A 145 -3.41 -5.23 3.84
N GLY A 146 -4.16 -5.39 2.75
CA GLY A 146 -5.62 -5.39 2.79
C GLY A 146 -6.21 -6.75 3.20
N PRO A 147 -7.49 -6.78 3.60
CA PRO A 147 -8.11 -7.95 4.23
C PRO A 147 -8.17 -9.17 3.31
N PHE A 148 -8.60 -9.03 2.06
CA PHE A 148 -8.65 -10.15 1.12
C PHE A 148 -7.24 -10.62 0.72
N SER A 149 -6.30 -9.69 0.58
CA SER A 149 -4.91 -10.03 0.30
C SER A 149 -4.24 -10.76 1.45
N LEU A 150 -4.56 -10.43 2.71
CA LEU A 150 -4.09 -11.20 3.87
C LEU A 150 -4.75 -12.58 3.89
N ALA A 151 -6.08 -12.65 3.80
CA ALA A 151 -6.81 -13.91 3.78
C ALA A 151 -6.30 -14.86 2.67
N GLY A 152 -6.02 -14.33 1.48
CA GLY A 152 -5.44 -15.10 0.38
C GLY A 152 -4.03 -15.63 0.67
N ARG A 153 -3.22 -14.96 1.50
CA ARG A 153 -1.93 -15.48 1.94
C ARG A 153 -2.08 -16.57 3.01
N LEU A 154 -3.13 -16.48 3.83
CA LEU A 154 -3.40 -17.48 4.85
C LEU A 154 -4.00 -18.77 4.28
N MET A 155 -4.82 -18.66 3.22
CA MET A 155 -5.54 -19.77 2.58
C MET A 155 -4.87 -20.32 1.30
N ASP A 156 -3.77 -19.75 0.82
CA ASP A 156 -3.28 -19.79 -0.57
C ASP A 156 -4.12 -18.93 -1.53
N VAL A 157 -3.43 -18.28 -2.47
CA VAL A 157 -4.05 -17.32 -3.39
C VAL A 157 -5.09 -17.98 -4.31
N THR A 158 -4.75 -19.14 -4.88
CA THR A 158 -5.66 -19.84 -5.80
C THR A 158 -6.86 -20.37 -5.06
N SER A 159 -6.63 -20.99 -3.91
CA SER A 159 -7.67 -21.54 -3.06
C SER A 159 -8.64 -20.46 -2.57
N SER A 160 -8.13 -19.29 -2.16
CA SER A 160 -8.98 -18.18 -1.70
C SER A 160 -9.95 -17.69 -2.78
N LEU A 161 -9.53 -17.67 -4.06
CA LEU A 161 -10.41 -17.31 -5.18
C LEU A 161 -11.50 -18.36 -5.42
N ILE A 162 -11.18 -19.64 -5.23
CA ILE A 162 -12.12 -20.75 -5.35
C ILE A 162 -13.14 -20.70 -4.20
N TYR A 163 -12.67 -20.50 -2.98
CA TYR A 163 -13.53 -20.47 -1.78
C TYR A 163 -14.53 -19.31 -1.77
N CYS A 164 -14.28 -18.23 -2.49
CA CYS A 164 -15.32 -17.19 -2.68
C CYS A 164 -16.58 -17.72 -3.38
N TYR A 165 -16.49 -18.84 -4.10
CA TYR A 165 -17.63 -19.48 -4.76
C TYR A 165 -18.10 -20.74 -4.06
N ASP A 166 -17.17 -21.60 -3.67
CA ASP A 166 -17.48 -22.95 -3.19
C ASP A 166 -17.71 -22.97 -1.68
N GLU A 167 -16.99 -22.14 -0.90
CA GLU A 167 -17.04 -22.11 0.56
C GLU A 167 -17.05 -20.66 1.11
N PRO A 168 -18.03 -19.82 0.68
CA PRO A 168 -18.04 -18.40 1.02
C PRO A 168 -18.07 -18.13 2.53
N ASP A 169 -18.80 -18.94 3.29
CA ASP A 169 -18.91 -18.77 4.75
C ASP A 169 -17.54 -18.97 5.43
N MET A 170 -16.77 -19.99 5.01
CA MET A 170 -15.40 -20.21 5.51
C MET A 170 -14.47 -19.07 5.11
N ALA A 171 -14.52 -18.59 3.88
CA ALA A 171 -13.73 -17.45 3.42
C ALA A 171 -14.07 -16.19 4.24
N HIS A 172 -15.32 -15.95 4.59
CA HIS A 172 -15.74 -14.85 5.46
C HIS A 172 -15.16 -14.99 6.88
N VAL A 173 -15.08 -16.20 7.45
CA VAL A 173 -14.44 -16.41 8.76
C VAL A 173 -12.98 -15.96 8.75
N VAL A 174 -12.21 -16.34 7.73
CA VAL A 174 -10.81 -15.93 7.61
C VAL A 174 -10.68 -14.42 7.36
N LEU A 175 -11.57 -13.86 6.54
CA LEU A 175 -11.64 -12.41 6.29
C LEU A 175 -11.95 -11.60 7.55
N GLU A 176 -12.88 -12.06 8.39
CA GLU A 176 -13.19 -11.43 9.68
C GLU A 176 -11.95 -11.36 10.59
N LYS A 177 -11.22 -12.46 10.72
CA LYS A 177 -10.00 -12.53 11.52
C LYS A 177 -8.87 -11.67 10.95
N SER A 178 -8.70 -11.70 9.63
CA SER A 178 -7.75 -10.83 8.93
C SER A 178 -8.06 -9.35 9.16
N THR A 179 -9.34 -8.98 9.05
CA THR A 179 -9.81 -7.60 9.24
C THR A 179 -9.65 -7.13 10.69
N GLU A 180 -9.98 -7.99 11.65
CA GLU A 180 -9.79 -7.70 13.08
C GLU A 180 -8.30 -7.40 13.37
N PHE A 181 -7.38 -8.23 12.86
CA PHE A 181 -5.95 -8.03 13.02
C PHE A 181 -5.50 -6.71 12.39
N ILE A 182 -5.89 -6.43 11.15
CA ILE A 182 -5.52 -5.22 10.42
C ILE A 182 -6.02 -3.97 11.17
N ILE A 183 -7.25 -3.97 11.68
CA ILE A 183 -7.80 -2.86 12.47
C ILE A 183 -6.97 -2.63 13.74
N LYS A 184 -6.61 -3.68 14.47
CA LYS A 184 -5.74 -3.58 15.66
C LYS A 184 -4.37 -3.01 15.30
N TYR A 185 -3.79 -3.46 14.19
CA TYR A 185 -2.48 -3.02 13.73
C TYR A 185 -2.49 -1.54 13.30
N ILE A 186 -3.48 -1.13 12.53
CA ILE A 186 -3.65 0.28 12.15
C ILE A 186 -3.91 1.16 13.39
N LYS A 187 -4.71 0.70 14.35
CA LYS A 187 -4.93 1.43 15.61
C LYS A 187 -3.63 1.61 16.42
N ALA A 188 -2.71 0.65 16.35
CA ALA A 188 -1.38 0.80 16.97
C ALA A 188 -0.55 1.91 16.27
N TYR A 189 -0.54 1.96 14.94
CA TYR A 189 0.07 3.08 14.20
C TYR A 189 -0.57 4.43 14.53
N LYS A 190 -1.89 4.47 14.62
CA LYS A 190 -2.62 5.69 15.00
C LYS A 190 -2.29 6.15 16.42
N ALA A 191 -2.14 5.22 17.36
CA ALA A 191 -1.83 5.51 18.75
C ALA A 191 -0.46 6.18 18.93
N ILE A 192 0.55 5.82 18.14
CA ILE A 192 1.87 6.47 18.14
C ILE A 192 1.90 7.78 17.34
N GLY A 193 0.79 8.17 16.72
CA GLY A 193 0.61 9.46 16.05
C GLY A 193 0.95 9.46 14.56
N ALA A 194 1.05 8.31 13.88
CA ALA A 194 1.16 8.24 12.41
C ALA A 194 0.06 9.08 11.74
N ASN A 195 0.34 9.64 10.58
CA ASN A 195 -0.61 10.49 9.86
C ASN A 195 -1.62 9.67 9.03
N GLY A 196 -1.37 8.40 8.86
CA GLY A 196 -2.27 7.50 8.14
C GLY A 196 -1.61 6.20 7.72
N VAL A 197 -2.35 5.45 6.91
CA VAL A 197 -1.89 4.19 6.32
C VAL A 197 -2.17 4.12 4.84
N VAL A 198 -1.33 3.34 4.14
CA VAL A 198 -1.61 2.82 2.80
C VAL A 198 -2.03 1.37 2.97
N ILE A 199 -3.28 1.04 2.62
CA ILE A 199 -3.81 -0.33 2.62
C ILE A 199 -3.63 -0.92 1.24
N ALA A 200 -2.77 -1.92 1.10
CA ALA A 200 -2.51 -2.58 -0.18
C ALA A 200 -3.37 -3.84 -0.36
N GLU A 201 -4.25 -3.81 -1.35
CA GLU A 201 -5.23 -4.86 -1.64
C GLU A 201 -5.08 -5.44 -3.07
N PRO A 202 -3.88 -5.95 -3.43
CA PRO A 202 -3.62 -6.40 -4.80
C PRO A 202 -4.47 -7.59 -5.23
N LEU A 203 -4.82 -8.53 -4.33
CA LEU A 203 -5.58 -9.72 -4.70
C LEU A 203 -7.04 -9.42 -5.02
N ALA A 204 -7.63 -8.35 -4.49
CA ALA A 204 -8.96 -7.91 -4.88
C ALA A 204 -9.07 -7.58 -6.38
N GLY A 205 -7.95 -7.22 -7.01
CA GLY A 205 -7.86 -7.04 -8.46
C GLY A 205 -7.96 -8.34 -9.28
N LEU A 206 -8.12 -9.50 -8.67
CA LEU A 206 -8.37 -10.79 -9.34
C LEU A 206 -9.84 -11.22 -9.24
N LEU A 207 -10.64 -10.51 -8.44
CA LEU A 207 -12.05 -10.81 -8.22
C LEU A 207 -12.94 -10.23 -9.34
N SER A 208 -14.11 -10.86 -9.55
CA SER A 208 -15.17 -10.23 -10.32
C SER A 208 -15.75 -9.02 -9.58
N PRO A 209 -16.43 -8.07 -10.24
CA PRO A 209 -16.97 -6.89 -9.58
C PRO A 209 -17.85 -7.19 -8.34
N SER A 210 -18.70 -8.20 -8.40
CA SER A 210 -19.57 -8.59 -7.28
C SER A 210 -18.77 -9.16 -6.11
N LEU A 211 -17.83 -10.07 -6.39
CA LEU A 211 -16.97 -10.65 -5.36
C LEU A 211 -16.01 -9.61 -4.78
N ALA A 212 -15.56 -8.64 -5.58
CA ALA A 212 -14.71 -7.56 -5.09
C ALA A 212 -15.43 -6.66 -4.06
N VAL A 213 -16.75 -6.45 -4.21
CA VAL A 213 -17.55 -5.77 -3.19
C VAL A 213 -17.63 -6.62 -1.92
N GLU A 214 -18.09 -7.86 -2.06
CA GLU A 214 -18.40 -8.76 -0.94
C GLU A 214 -17.16 -9.17 -0.15
N PHE A 215 -16.09 -9.60 -0.82
CA PHE A 215 -14.89 -10.18 -0.17
C PHE A 215 -13.75 -9.19 0.05
N SER A 216 -13.86 -7.94 -0.43
CA SER A 216 -12.82 -6.93 -0.22
C SER A 216 -13.40 -5.55 0.14
N GLY A 217 -14.29 -4.98 -0.70
CA GLY A 217 -14.78 -3.62 -0.55
C GLY A 217 -15.45 -3.36 0.79
N ASP A 218 -16.35 -4.23 1.21
CA ASP A 218 -17.08 -4.10 2.47
C ASP A 218 -16.15 -4.19 3.69
N TYR A 219 -15.13 -5.03 3.63
CA TYR A 219 -14.13 -5.16 4.69
C TYR A 219 -13.19 -3.94 4.74
N CYS A 220 -12.72 -3.46 3.59
CA CYS A 220 -11.92 -2.25 3.52
C CYS A 220 -12.69 -1.02 3.99
N LYS A 221 -13.98 -0.93 3.67
CA LYS A 221 -14.88 0.11 4.17
C LYS A 221 -14.97 0.10 5.69
N ARG A 222 -15.19 -1.06 6.29
CA ARG A 222 -15.23 -1.22 7.75
C ARG A 222 -13.92 -0.78 8.39
N ILE A 223 -12.77 -1.18 7.82
CA ILE A 223 -11.47 -0.72 8.31
C ILE A 223 -11.39 0.81 8.26
N ALA A 224 -11.68 1.42 7.10
CA ALA A 224 -11.60 2.86 6.95
C ALA A 224 -12.52 3.62 7.92
N GLU A 225 -13.76 3.16 8.11
CA GLU A 225 -14.74 3.75 9.03
C GLU A 225 -14.30 3.66 10.50
N GLU A 226 -13.55 2.60 10.88
CA GLU A 226 -13.07 2.44 12.24
C GLU A 226 -11.80 3.23 12.57
N VAL A 227 -10.97 3.53 11.58
CA VAL A 227 -9.64 4.08 11.84
C VAL A 227 -9.45 5.52 11.40
N LYS A 228 -10.09 5.98 10.31
CA LYS A 228 -9.89 7.34 9.81
C LYS A 228 -10.54 8.37 10.71
N ASP A 229 -9.87 9.51 10.86
CA ASP A 229 -10.41 10.73 11.46
C ASP A 229 -9.68 11.96 10.90
N GLU A 230 -9.93 13.13 11.48
CA GLU A 230 -9.33 14.40 11.06
C GLU A 230 -7.79 14.41 11.10
N ASN A 231 -7.15 13.50 11.84
CA ASN A 231 -5.70 13.42 12.03
C ASN A 231 -5.09 12.15 11.46
N PHE A 232 -5.91 11.26 10.88
CA PHE A 232 -5.47 9.95 10.39
C PHE A 232 -6.18 9.59 9.07
N ALA A 233 -5.41 9.57 7.98
CA ALA A 233 -5.92 9.27 6.64
C ALA A 233 -5.71 7.81 6.25
N VAL A 234 -6.62 7.30 5.42
CA VAL A 234 -6.50 6.00 4.74
C VAL A 234 -6.31 6.22 3.25
N ILE A 235 -5.25 5.67 2.69
CA ILE A 235 -5.00 5.56 1.25
C ILE A 235 -5.23 4.11 0.85
N TYR A 236 -6.20 3.85 -0.02
CA TYR A 236 -6.45 2.51 -0.54
C TYR A 236 -5.63 2.28 -1.81
N HIS A 237 -4.82 1.23 -1.86
CA HIS A 237 -4.01 0.88 -3.02
C HIS A 237 -4.47 -0.43 -3.66
N ASN A 238 -4.72 -0.40 -4.97
CA ASN A 238 -4.97 -1.58 -5.78
C ASN A 238 -4.15 -1.54 -7.07
N CYS A 239 -3.26 -2.50 -7.25
CA CYS A 239 -2.43 -2.63 -8.45
C CYS A 239 -2.90 -3.74 -9.41
N GLY A 240 -4.09 -4.29 -9.18
CA GLY A 240 -4.67 -5.31 -10.06
C GLY A 240 -5.03 -4.78 -11.44
N ASN A 241 -4.98 -5.66 -12.43
CA ASN A 241 -5.26 -5.33 -13.83
C ASN A 241 -6.76 -5.13 -14.14
N THR A 242 -7.63 -5.42 -13.18
CA THR A 242 -9.09 -5.24 -13.29
C THR A 242 -9.61 -4.05 -12.50
N ALA A 243 -8.75 -3.20 -11.94
CA ALA A 243 -9.17 -2.08 -11.11
C ALA A 243 -10.10 -1.08 -11.83
N ASN A 244 -10.06 -1.01 -13.17
CA ASN A 244 -10.99 -0.20 -13.96
C ASN A 244 -12.41 -0.78 -14.02
N VAL A 245 -12.59 -2.09 -13.85
CA VAL A 245 -13.91 -2.75 -13.84
C VAL A 245 -14.43 -2.99 -12.42
N THR A 246 -13.55 -3.01 -11.43
CA THR A 246 -13.90 -3.09 -10.00
C THR A 246 -13.89 -1.72 -9.31
N LEU A 247 -13.88 -0.63 -10.08
CA LEU A 247 -13.73 0.73 -9.55
C LEU A 247 -14.79 1.10 -8.52
N ASP A 248 -16.04 0.69 -8.71
CA ASP A 248 -17.12 0.95 -7.75
C ASP A 248 -16.85 0.29 -6.39
N SER A 249 -16.34 -0.94 -6.41
CA SER A 249 -15.90 -1.62 -5.17
C SER A 249 -14.73 -0.90 -4.51
N ILE A 250 -13.73 -0.48 -5.30
CA ILE A 250 -12.58 0.28 -4.79
C ILE A 250 -13.06 1.57 -4.10
N LEU A 251 -13.90 2.35 -4.78
CA LEU A 251 -14.41 3.62 -4.23
C LEU A 251 -15.33 3.43 -3.01
N SER A 252 -16.03 2.28 -2.91
CA SER A 252 -16.88 1.96 -1.76
C SER A 252 -16.10 1.78 -0.46
N ALA A 253 -14.79 1.54 -0.51
CA ALA A 253 -13.92 1.45 0.66
C ALA A 253 -13.86 2.74 1.49
N ASN A 254 -14.40 3.85 1.00
CA ASN A 254 -14.52 5.12 1.74
C ASN A 254 -13.17 5.64 2.29
N ALA A 255 -12.10 5.47 1.51
CA ALA A 255 -10.77 5.98 1.83
C ALA A 255 -10.65 7.50 1.56
N ASN A 256 -9.62 8.14 2.11
CA ASN A 256 -9.31 9.55 1.82
C ASN A 256 -8.69 9.75 0.43
N ALA A 257 -7.98 8.73 -0.07
CA ALA A 257 -7.38 8.74 -1.39
C ALA A 257 -7.25 7.30 -1.93
N TYR A 258 -7.16 7.18 -3.25
CA TYR A 258 -7.04 5.91 -3.95
C TYR A 258 -5.79 5.89 -4.82
N HIS A 259 -5.01 4.84 -4.70
CA HIS A 259 -3.76 4.66 -5.42
C HIS A 259 -3.87 3.48 -6.37
N PHE A 260 -3.57 3.71 -7.65
CA PHE A 260 -3.75 2.72 -8.71
C PHE A 260 -2.43 2.24 -9.31
N GLY A 261 -2.39 0.95 -9.64
CA GLY A 261 -1.25 0.33 -10.31
C GLY A 261 -1.14 0.71 -11.79
N ASN A 262 0.03 0.43 -12.36
CA ASN A 262 0.35 0.71 -13.76
C ASN A 262 -0.33 -0.21 -14.78
N ALA A 263 -1.06 -1.23 -14.31
CA ALA A 263 -1.80 -2.15 -15.18
C ALA A 263 -3.07 -1.51 -15.78
N VAL A 264 -3.55 -0.37 -15.25
CA VAL A 264 -4.72 0.35 -15.75
C VAL A 264 -4.33 1.68 -16.39
N ASP A 265 -5.16 2.15 -17.36
CA ASP A 265 -5.01 3.49 -17.91
C ASP A 265 -5.52 4.52 -16.89
N MET A 266 -4.61 5.36 -16.39
CA MET A 266 -4.95 6.35 -15.36
C MET A 266 -5.91 7.42 -15.85
N GLU A 267 -5.89 7.79 -17.14
CA GLU A 267 -6.85 8.73 -17.72
C GLU A 267 -8.26 8.15 -17.73
N GLU A 268 -8.39 6.84 -18.00
CA GLU A 268 -9.68 6.14 -17.92
C GLU A 268 -10.23 6.17 -16.49
N ILE A 269 -9.40 5.86 -15.50
CA ILE A 269 -9.77 5.95 -14.07
C ILE A 269 -10.24 7.36 -13.73
N MET A 270 -9.43 8.37 -14.03
CA MET A 270 -9.73 9.78 -13.72
C MET A 270 -11.03 10.28 -14.37
N SER A 271 -11.40 9.73 -15.52
CA SER A 271 -12.64 10.11 -16.20
C SER A 271 -13.91 9.62 -15.50
N LYS A 272 -13.79 8.63 -14.60
CA LYS A 272 -14.90 7.97 -13.90
C LYS A 272 -15.00 8.37 -12.42
N VAL A 273 -13.89 8.84 -11.83
CA VAL A 273 -13.84 9.17 -10.40
C VAL A 273 -14.36 10.58 -10.15
N PRO A 274 -15.17 10.80 -9.08
CA PRO A 274 -15.60 12.14 -8.68
C PRO A 274 -14.42 13.09 -8.42
N SER A 275 -14.57 14.37 -8.78
CA SER A 275 -13.48 15.36 -8.74
C SER A 275 -13.01 15.76 -7.32
N ASP A 276 -13.74 15.36 -6.30
CA ASP A 276 -13.43 15.54 -4.87
C ASP A 276 -12.74 14.31 -4.25
N VAL A 277 -12.51 13.24 -5.04
CA VAL A 277 -11.83 12.02 -4.62
C VAL A 277 -10.41 11.98 -5.16
N ILE A 278 -9.41 12.02 -4.28
CA ILE A 278 -8.01 11.99 -4.68
C ILE A 278 -7.65 10.63 -5.28
N CYS A 279 -7.04 10.67 -6.47
CA CYS A 279 -6.47 9.49 -7.14
C CYS A 279 -4.99 9.70 -7.41
N MET A 280 -4.20 8.65 -7.13
CA MET A 280 -2.74 8.64 -7.25
C MET A 280 -2.30 7.51 -8.19
N GLY A 281 -1.23 7.72 -8.89
CA GLY A 281 -0.61 6.70 -9.77
C GLY A 281 0.11 7.35 -10.97
N ASN A 282 0.64 6.59 -11.91
CA ASN A 282 0.83 5.13 -11.83
C ASN A 282 2.02 4.69 -12.70
N ILE A 283 3.21 5.28 -12.44
CA ILE A 283 4.43 4.93 -13.18
C ILE A 283 4.87 3.51 -12.80
N ASP A 284 5.15 2.68 -13.82
CA ASP A 284 5.51 1.27 -13.66
C ASP A 284 6.76 1.09 -12.79
N PRO A 285 6.65 0.48 -11.58
CA PRO A 285 7.78 0.31 -10.68
C PRO A 285 8.84 -0.65 -11.21
N ALA A 286 8.43 -1.72 -11.89
CA ALA A 286 9.34 -2.71 -12.45
C ALA A 286 9.91 -2.28 -13.81
N GLY A 287 9.04 -1.87 -14.72
CA GLY A 287 9.43 -1.53 -16.09
C GLY A 287 10.21 -0.22 -16.17
N GLN A 288 9.87 0.78 -15.35
CA GLN A 288 10.49 2.09 -15.39
C GLN A 288 11.52 2.29 -14.27
N PHE A 289 11.14 2.20 -12.99
CA PHE A 289 12.09 2.49 -11.91
C PHE A 289 13.20 1.44 -11.79
N ARG A 290 12.87 0.15 -11.97
CA ARG A 290 13.85 -0.94 -11.79
C ARG A 290 14.65 -1.22 -13.06
N ASN A 291 13.99 -1.33 -14.21
CA ASN A 291 14.58 -1.82 -15.46
C ASN A 291 14.67 -0.75 -16.56
N GLY A 292 14.08 0.44 -16.36
CA GLY A 292 14.14 1.54 -17.32
C GLY A 292 15.42 2.37 -17.24
N THR A 293 15.42 3.47 -17.97
CA THR A 293 16.48 4.49 -17.96
C THR A 293 15.92 5.82 -17.45
N PRO A 294 16.75 6.77 -17.01
CA PRO A 294 16.28 8.10 -16.64
C PRO A 294 15.42 8.76 -17.71
N GLU A 295 15.77 8.58 -18.99
CA GLU A 295 15.02 9.12 -20.12
C GLU A 295 13.64 8.47 -20.24
N SER A 296 13.54 7.13 -20.12
CA SER A 296 12.27 6.41 -20.21
C SER A 296 11.35 6.73 -19.05
N VAL A 297 11.90 6.86 -17.83
CA VAL A 297 11.13 7.27 -16.63
C VAL A 297 10.59 8.70 -16.81
N ARG A 298 11.44 9.63 -17.28
CA ARG A 298 11.02 11.00 -17.57
C ARG A 298 9.88 11.04 -18.59
N GLU A 299 10.02 10.34 -19.72
CA GLU A 299 9.00 10.28 -20.78
C GLU A 299 7.68 9.69 -20.27
N ALA A 300 7.74 8.57 -19.53
CA ALA A 300 6.55 7.94 -18.94
C ALA A 300 5.87 8.89 -17.94
N THR A 301 6.62 9.56 -17.08
CA THR A 301 6.09 10.51 -16.09
C THR A 301 5.39 11.69 -16.77
N LEU A 302 6.02 12.33 -17.72
CA LEU A 302 5.44 13.45 -18.47
C LEU A 302 4.18 13.01 -19.23
N SER A 303 4.19 11.82 -19.85
CA SER A 303 3.04 11.29 -20.58
C SER A 303 1.81 11.08 -19.67
N VAL A 304 1.99 10.55 -18.47
CA VAL A 304 0.89 10.39 -17.52
C VAL A 304 0.42 11.76 -17.01
N MET A 305 1.33 12.67 -16.69
CA MET A 305 0.98 14.02 -16.23
C MET A 305 0.25 14.84 -17.30
N GLU A 306 0.65 14.78 -18.56
CA GLU A 306 -0.04 15.44 -19.69
C GLU A 306 -1.49 15.00 -19.83
N LYS A 307 -1.78 13.72 -19.59
CA LYS A 307 -3.13 13.17 -19.65
C LYS A 307 -3.97 13.50 -18.41
N CYS A 308 -3.36 13.42 -17.22
CA CYS A 308 -4.09 13.37 -15.95
C CYS A 308 -4.06 14.66 -15.14
N CYS A 309 -3.08 15.56 -15.29
CA CYS A 309 -3.00 16.80 -14.50
C CYS A 309 -4.10 17.83 -14.82
N LYS A 310 -4.90 17.60 -15.89
CA LYS A 310 -6.13 18.37 -16.13
C LYS A 310 -7.23 18.08 -15.08
N TYR A 311 -7.12 16.97 -14.34
CA TYR A 311 -8.03 16.61 -13.25
C TYR A 311 -7.46 17.15 -11.92
N PRO A 312 -8.20 18.01 -11.18
CA PRO A 312 -7.69 18.65 -9.97
C PRO A 312 -7.41 17.68 -8.81
N ASN A 313 -7.98 16.49 -8.86
CA ASN A 313 -7.85 15.43 -7.87
C ASN A 313 -6.78 14.38 -8.22
N PHE A 314 -5.99 14.58 -9.28
CA PHE A 314 -4.91 13.68 -9.65
C PHE A 314 -3.60 14.04 -8.92
N VAL A 315 -2.88 13.02 -8.43
CA VAL A 315 -1.53 13.12 -7.86
C VAL A 315 -0.64 12.09 -8.54
N ILE A 316 0.45 12.53 -9.17
CA ILE A 316 1.40 11.60 -9.79
C ILE A 316 2.11 10.75 -8.73
N SER A 317 2.24 9.45 -8.99
CA SER A 317 2.86 8.46 -8.11
C SER A 317 3.52 7.33 -8.89
N SER A 318 4.26 6.47 -8.21
CA SER A 318 4.59 5.13 -8.72
C SER A 318 3.31 4.29 -8.82
N GLY A 319 3.30 3.26 -9.66
CA GLY A 319 2.13 2.36 -9.78
C GLY A 319 2.04 1.31 -8.65
N CYS A 320 3.08 1.14 -7.87
CA CYS A 320 3.17 0.30 -6.69
C CYS A 320 4.46 0.68 -5.93
N ASP A 321 4.82 -0.10 -4.90
CA ASP A 321 6.09 0.05 -4.19
C ASP A 321 7.29 -0.05 -5.16
N ILE A 322 8.21 0.90 -5.03
CA ILE A 322 9.41 0.95 -5.87
C ILE A 322 10.42 -0.10 -5.36
N PRO A 323 10.84 -1.07 -6.22
CA PRO A 323 11.70 -2.17 -5.80
C PRO A 323 13.02 -1.73 -5.17
N PRO A 324 13.57 -2.50 -4.20
CA PRO A 324 14.78 -2.14 -3.43
C PRO A 324 15.99 -1.74 -4.30
N MET A 325 16.17 -2.44 -5.42
CA MET A 325 17.30 -2.23 -6.33
C MET A 325 16.99 -1.32 -7.52
N SER A 326 15.95 -0.48 -7.42
CA SER A 326 15.68 0.56 -8.42
C SER A 326 16.76 1.64 -8.38
N SER A 327 17.25 2.05 -9.55
CA SER A 327 18.31 3.07 -9.64
C SER A 327 17.84 4.42 -9.09
N TRP A 328 18.65 5.06 -8.28
CA TRP A 328 18.36 6.43 -7.83
C TRP A 328 18.39 7.44 -8.98
N ASP A 329 19.11 7.18 -10.06
CA ASP A 329 19.07 8.02 -11.27
C ASP A 329 17.66 7.98 -11.91
N ASN A 330 16.99 6.83 -11.89
CA ASN A 330 15.62 6.67 -12.36
C ASN A 330 14.62 7.36 -11.42
N ILE A 331 14.81 7.21 -10.09
CA ILE A 331 13.96 7.87 -9.09
C ILE A 331 14.11 9.40 -9.17
N ASP A 332 15.33 9.90 -9.30
CA ASP A 332 15.60 11.33 -9.46
C ASP A 332 14.97 11.86 -10.78
N ALA A 333 15.04 11.08 -11.87
CA ALA A 333 14.42 11.45 -13.14
C ALA A 333 12.90 11.60 -13.05
N PHE A 334 12.23 10.75 -12.23
CA PHE A 334 10.80 10.89 -11.94
C PHE A 334 10.49 12.24 -11.28
N PHE A 335 11.18 12.60 -10.18
CA PHE A 335 10.94 13.85 -9.49
C PHE A 335 11.31 15.07 -10.35
N ASN A 336 12.42 15.00 -11.11
CA ASN A 336 12.81 16.05 -12.04
C ASN A 336 11.77 16.26 -13.17
N ALA A 337 11.14 15.18 -13.65
CA ALA A 337 10.08 15.28 -14.65
C ALA A 337 8.82 15.95 -14.08
N VAL A 338 8.49 15.71 -12.81
CA VAL A 338 7.38 16.41 -12.12
C VAL A 338 7.66 17.90 -12.03
N ASP A 339 8.87 18.28 -11.59
CA ASP A 339 9.28 19.68 -11.50
C ASP A 339 9.30 20.35 -12.89
N GLU A 340 9.80 19.66 -13.92
CA GLU A 340 9.78 20.13 -15.31
C GLU A 340 8.37 20.40 -15.82
N PHE A 341 7.42 19.52 -15.52
CA PHE A 341 6.04 19.66 -15.95
C PHE A 341 5.40 20.95 -15.42
N TYR A 342 5.61 21.25 -14.15
CA TYR A 342 5.02 22.44 -13.50
C TYR A 342 5.83 23.72 -13.73
N ALA A 343 7.04 23.63 -14.25
CA ALA A 343 7.85 24.81 -14.63
C ALA A 343 7.43 25.44 -15.97
N LYS A 344 6.59 24.74 -16.76
CA LYS A 344 6.05 25.23 -18.05
C LYS A 344 4.86 26.15 -17.82
#